data_4fbf1caf22e5c01c8564f298f200284b
#
_entry.id   4fbf1caf22e5c01c8564f298f200284b
#
_cell.length_a   1.000
_cell.length_b   1.000
_cell.length_c   1.000
_cell.angle_alpha   90.00
_cell.angle_beta   90.00
_cell.angle_gamma   90.00
#
_symmetry.space_group_name_H-M   'P 1'
#
loop_
_entity.id
_entity.type
_entity.pdbx_description
1 polymer ?
#
loop_
_entity_poly.entity_id
_entity_poly.type
_entity_poly.pdbx_seq_one_letter_code
_entity_poly.pdbx_strand_id
1 'polypeptide(L)'
;MDMVKARDKADTTRRWGFVFAIARTWKTVEEPSLKNLVTHLPHKYDQCTRVPSAQGRKGRKTFWTSSTRLCLRHVGDVTVVLSKKGRNVSPQHTKILVTNLAELTPSQVVCIYQKRWAIEVMNWELKSGLGLGEHQVSGDTNRSEKSVGIAVLAYLLVMRVCHHEIVPGKPWSIFQLQHALRLRVMTNQVEHKVKVKMAKTRKAA
;
A
#
# COMPACT_ATOMS: atom_id res chain seq x y z
N MET A 1 14.58 -10.69 -5.54
CA MET A 1 14.15 -10.80 -6.93
C MET A 1 14.25 -12.22 -7.47
N ASP A 2 15.26 -12.99 -7.07
CA ASP A 2 15.46 -14.38 -7.49
C ASP A 2 14.40 -15.36 -6.96
N MET A 3 13.78 -15.05 -5.82
CA MET A 3 12.70 -15.86 -5.25
C MET A 3 11.42 -15.88 -6.12
N VAL A 4 11.13 -14.78 -6.83
CA VAL A 4 9.96 -14.72 -7.72
C VAL A 4 10.21 -15.59 -8.95
N LYS A 5 11.42 -15.53 -9.52
CA LYS A 5 11.81 -16.40 -10.67
C LYS A 5 11.85 -17.89 -10.33
N ALA A 6 12.25 -18.23 -9.11
CA ALA A 6 12.27 -19.63 -8.66
C ALA A 6 10.84 -20.20 -8.50
N ARG A 7 9.89 -19.38 -8.06
CA ARG A 7 8.48 -19.76 -7.94
C ARG A 7 7.79 -19.93 -9.29
N ASP A 8 8.07 -19.04 -10.25
CA ASP A 8 7.52 -19.16 -11.61
C ASP A 8 7.94 -20.45 -12.33
N LYS A 9 9.12 -21.01 -11.97
CA LYS A 9 9.58 -22.30 -12.52
C LYS A 9 8.91 -23.50 -11.84
N ALA A 10 8.48 -23.37 -10.60
CA ALA A 10 7.89 -24.48 -9.83
C ALA A 10 6.38 -24.64 -10.04
N ASP A 11 5.68 -23.57 -10.46
CA ASP A 11 4.22 -23.57 -10.63
C ASP A 11 3.87 -23.14 -12.06
N THR A 12 3.79 -24.11 -12.96
CA THR A 12 3.39 -23.91 -14.36
C THR A 12 1.96 -23.44 -14.54
N THR A 13 1.14 -23.47 -13.47
CA THR A 13 -0.28 -23.10 -13.53
C THR A 13 -0.57 -21.70 -13.02
N ARG A 14 0.31 -21.11 -12.19
CA ARG A 14 0.16 -19.76 -11.65
C ARG A 14 1.29 -18.84 -12.05
N ARG A 15 1.07 -18.00 -13.06
CA ARG A 15 1.99 -16.89 -13.36
C ARG A 15 1.88 -15.81 -12.29
N TRP A 16 2.93 -15.68 -11.48
CA TRP A 16 3.05 -14.57 -10.55
C TRP A 16 3.35 -13.29 -11.33
N GLY A 17 2.41 -12.34 -11.28
CA GLY A 17 2.61 -11.02 -11.83
C GLY A 17 3.19 -10.06 -10.81
N PHE A 18 4.02 -9.15 -11.27
CA PHE A 18 4.50 -8.05 -10.45
C PHE A 18 4.35 -6.70 -11.16
N VAL A 19 4.17 -5.66 -10.35
CA VAL A 19 4.28 -4.26 -10.78
C VAL A 19 5.07 -3.51 -9.73
N PHE A 20 6.22 -2.95 -10.10
CA PHE A 20 7.02 -2.13 -9.18
C PHE A 20 7.72 -0.99 -9.91
N ALA A 21 8.18 0.01 -9.14
CA ALA A 21 8.96 1.11 -9.66
C ALA A 21 10.44 0.77 -9.58
N ILE A 22 11.18 1.14 -10.62
CA ILE A 22 12.63 0.97 -10.68
C ILE A 22 13.35 2.31 -10.83
N ALA A 23 14.61 2.33 -10.43
CA ALA A 23 15.48 3.46 -10.62
C ALA A 23 15.93 3.59 -12.07
N ARG A 24 16.25 4.80 -12.50
CA ARG A 24 16.77 5.09 -13.85
C ARG A 24 18.14 4.49 -14.13
N THR A 25 18.86 4.14 -13.08
CA THR A 25 20.20 3.53 -13.14
C THR A 25 20.17 2.06 -13.55
N TRP A 26 18.97 1.44 -13.64
CA TRP A 26 18.84 0.07 -14.10
C TRP A 26 19.29 -0.07 -15.56
N LYS A 27 20.01 -1.16 -15.81
CA LYS A 27 20.61 -1.44 -17.12
C LYS A 27 19.71 -2.37 -17.92
N THR A 28 19.57 -2.06 -19.20
CA THR A 28 18.98 -2.98 -20.17
C THR A 28 20.07 -3.84 -20.82
N VAL A 29 19.67 -4.83 -21.59
CA VAL A 29 20.62 -5.62 -22.38
C VAL A 29 21.18 -4.79 -23.54
N GLU A 30 20.34 -3.94 -24.13
CA GLU A 30 20.65 -3.16 -25.32
C GLU A 30 21.27 -1.80 -25.00
N GLU A 31 20.84 -1.16 -23.88
CA GLU A 31 21.29 0.16 -23.51
C GLU A 31 21.91 0.18 -22.09
N PRO A 32 22.89 1.07 -21.87
CA PRO A 32 23.61 1.16 -20.61
C PRO A 32 22.76 1.64 -19.42
N SER A 33 21.65 2.35 -19.67
CA SER A 33 20.73 2.77 -18.61
C SER A 33 19.37 3.21 -19.13
N LEU A 34 18.33 3.05 -18.29
CA LEU A 34 16.97 3.58 -18.57
C LEU A 34 16.90 5.10 -18.57
N LYS A 35 17.97 5.80 -18.19
CA LYS A 35 18.06 7.25 -18.21
C LYS A 35 17.88 7.78 -19.64
N ASN A 36 18.50 7.12 -20.62
CA ASN A 36 18.39 7.49 -22.03
C ASN A 36 16.96 7.28 -22.53
N LEU A 37 16.32 6.17 -22.14
CA LEU A 37 14.93 5.91 -22.49
C LEU A 37 13.99 7.04 -22.05
N VAL A 38 14.17 7.54 -20.83
CA VAL A 38 13.34 8.62 -20.27
C VAL A 38 13.58 9.94 -20.99
N THR A 39 14.80 10.20 -21.48
CA THR A 39 15.13 11.43 -22.20
C THR A 39 14.72 11.41 -23.66
N HIS A 40 14.78 10.25 -24.31
CA HIS A 40 14.46 10.11 -25.75
C HIS A 40 12.98 9.84 -26.05
N LEU A 41 12.16 9.44 -25.07
CA LEU A 41 10.72 9.19 -25.22
C LEU A 41 9.79 10.37 -24.82
N PRO A 42 10.24 11.62 -24.63
CA PRO A 42 9.36 12.68 -24.13
C PRO A 42 8.21 13.03 -25.08
N HIS A 43 8.33 12.74 -26.36
CA HIS A 43 7.36 13.14 -27.39
C HIS A 43 6.25 12.11 -27.67
N LYS A 44 6.36 10.90 -27.14
CA LYS A 44 5.39 9.80 -27.35
C LYS A 44 4.52 9.47 -26.15
N TYR A 45 4.32 10.41 -25.23
CA TYR A 45 3.33 10.21 -24.17
C TYR A 45 1.92 10.48 -24.72
N ASP A 46 1.45 9.61 -25.59
CA ASP A 46 0.19 9.78 -26.28
C ASP A 46 -1.02 9.28 -25.52
N GLN A 47 -0.78 8.51 -24.44
CA GLN A 47 -1.85 7.93 -23.64
C GLN A 47 -2.11 8.73 -22.38
N CYS A 48 -3.21 9.46 -22.38
CA CYS A 48 -3.75 10.08 -21.18
C CYS A 48 -4.56 9.04 -20.40
N THR A 49 -3.99 8.59 -19.29
CA THR A 49 -4.60 7.58 -18.42
C THR A 49 -5.27 8.26 -17.24
N ARG A 50 -6.59 8.06 -17.08
CA ARG A 50 -7.35 8.52 -15.92
C ARG A 50 -7.51 7.38 -14.93
N VAL A 51 -6.87 7.51 -13.78
CA VAL A 51 -6.91 6.49 -12.72
C VAL A 51 -7.70 7.01 -11.53
N PRO A 52 -8.57 6.19 -10.90
CA PRO A 52 -9.23 6.58 -9.68
C PRO A 52 -8.24 7.07 -8.63
N SER A 53 -8.59 8.09 -7.88
CA SER A 53 -7.74 8.54 -6.78
C SER A 53 -7.67 7.45 -5.73
N ALA A 54 -6.45 7.04 -5.33
CA ALA A 54 -6.28 6.26 -4.12
C ALA A 54 -6.84 7.04 -2.92
N GLN A 55 -7.35 6.37 -1.91
CA GLN A 55 -7.88 6.96 -0.67
C GLN A 55 -9.34 7.46 -0.70
N GLY A 56 -10.21 6.88 -1.52
CA GLY A 56 -11.64 7.20 -1.44
C GLY A 56 -12.00 8.66 -1.75
N ARG A 57 -11.04 9.50 -2.13
CA ARG A 57 -11.33 10.86 -2.58
C ARG A 57 -12.07 10.80 -3.91
N LYS A 58 -13.23 11.41 -3.98
CA LYS A 58 -13.94 11.62 -5.24
C LYS A 58 -13.00 12.35 -6.19
N GLY A 59 -12.62 11.70 -7.27
CA GLY A 59 -11.76 12.29 -8.29
C GLY A 59 -10.92 11.26 -9.04
N ARG A 60 -10.47 11.65 -10.21
CA ARG A 60 -9.57 10.87 -11.05
C ARG A 60 -8.27 11.64 -11.19
N LYS A 61 -7.15 10.96 -11.06
CA LYS A 61 -5.83 11.50 -11.36
C LYS A 61 -5.47 11.18 -12.80
N THR A 62 -5.01 12.18 -13.50
CA THR A 62 -4.53 12.04 -14.88
C THR A 62 -3.05 11.75 -14.89
N PHE A 63 -2.64 10.75 -15.65
CA PHE A 63 -1.26 10.41 -15.91
C PHE A 63 -1.03 10.33 -17.41
N TRP A 64 0.13 10.80 -17.84
CA TRP A 64 0.62 10.62 -19.19
C TRP A 64 1.55 9.42 -19.17
N THR A 65 1.27 8.43 -20.01
CA THR A 65 1.97 7.16 -20.00
C THR A 65 2.51 6.81 -21.39
N SER A 66 3.65 6.16 -21.41
CA SER A 66 4.20 5.49 -22.58
C SER A 66 4.68 4.12 -22.15
N SER A 67 4.55 3.11 -22.99
CA SER A 67 5.01 1.76 -22.69
C SER A 67 5.88 1.21 -23.79
N THR A 68 6.87 0.43 -23.39
CA THR A 68 7.76 -0.31 -24.30
C THR A 68 8.15 -1.64 -23.67
N ARG A 69 8.49 -2.63 -24.49
CA ARG A 69 9.06 -3.89 -24.04
C ARG A 69 10.57 -3.81 -24.10
N LEU A 70 11.21 -4.23 -23.04
CA LEU A 70 12.67 -4.23 -22.89
C LEU A 70 13.11 -5.48 -22.14
N CYS A 71 14.34 -5.92 -22.42
CA CYS A 71 15.01 -6.95 -21.65
C CYS A 71 15.90 -6.28 -20.60
N LEU A 72 15.58 -6.43 -19.31
CA LEU A 72 16.39 -5.94 -18.20
C LEU A 72 17.41 -7.01 -17.80
N ARG A 73 18.67 -6.62 -17.55
CA ARG A 73 19.80 -7.56 -17.32
C ARG A 73 19.53 -8.64 -16.27
N HIS A 74 18.85 -8.33 -15.17
CA HIS A 74 18.64 -9.28 -14.07
C HIS A 74 17.19 -9.74 -13.91
N VAL A 75 16.31 -9.30 -14.80
CA VAL A 75 14.88 -9.60 -14.71
C VAL A 75 14.37 -10.34 -15.92
N GLY A 76 14.98 -10.10 -17.09
CA GLY A 76 14.53 -10.62 -18.39
C GLY A 76 13.52 -9.67 -19.03
N ASP A 77 12.65 -10.23 -19.87
CA ASP A 77 11.68 -9.48 -20.65
C ASP A 77 10.58 -8.93 -19.79
N VAL A 78 10.42 -7.61 -19.85
CA VAL A 78 9.41 -6.86 -19.09
C VAL A 78 8.76 -5.78 -19.95
N THR A 79 7.55 -5.42 -19.61
CA THR A 79 6.93 -4.20 -20.08
C THR A 79 7.30 -3.06 -19.15
N VAL A 80 7.94 -2.04 -19.71
CA VAL A 80 8.29 -0.81 -18.99
C VAL A 80 7.24 0.23 -19.30
N VAL A 81 6.65 0.81 -18.26
CA VAL A 81 5.66 1.90 -18.37
C VAL A 81 6.26 3.15 -17.74
N LEU A 82 6.46 4.16 -18.57
CA LEU A 82 6.84 5.50 -18.13
C LEU A 82 5.57 6.27 -17.75
N SER A 83 5.55 6.89 -16.58
CA SER A 83 4.38 7.60 -16.10
C SER A 83 4.76 8.96 -15.50
N LYS A 84 4.06 10.02 -15.92
CA LYS A 84 4.20 11.37 -15.39
C LYS A 84 2.82 12.03 -15.16
N LYS A 85 2.76 12.98 -14.22
CA LYS A 85 1.50 13.61 -13.79
C LYS A 85 0.97 14.68 -14.78
N GLY A 86 1.78 15.16 -15.69
CA GLY A 86 1.41 16.18 -16.66
C GLY A 86 2.21 16.07 -17.94
N ARG A 87 1.64 16.55 -19.06
CA ARG A 87 2.29 16.48 -20.38
C ARG A 87 3.66 17.17 -20.38
N ASN A 88 3.73 18.36 -19.80
CA ASN A 88 4.92 19.21 -19.80
C ASN A 88 5.82 19.03 -18.56
N VAL A 89 5.59 17.97 -17.76
CA VAL A 89 6.43 17.68 -16.62
C VAL A 89 7.79 17.19 -17.07
N SER A 90 8.84 17.74 -16.46
CA SER A 90 10.23 17.38 -16.76
C SER A 90 10.45 15.86 -16.71
N PRO A 91 11.29 15.32 -17.60
CA PRO A 91 11.69 13.91 -17.59
C PRO A 91 12.17 13.42 -16.22
N GLN A 92 12.74 14.33 -15.41
CA GLN A 92 13.20 14.01 -14.05
C GLN A 92 12.10 13.52 -13.11
N HIS A 93 10.85 13.90 -13.35
CA HIS A 93 9.70 13.49 -12.53
C HIS A 93 8.92 12.32 -13.12
N THR A 94 9.47 11.66 -14.14
CA THR A 94 8.88 10.45 -14.72
C THR A 94 9.15 9.26 -13.80
N LYS A 95 8.10 8.53 -13.43
CA LYS A 95 8.20 7.23 -12.77
C LYS A 95 8.35 6.15 -13.82
N ILE A 96 9.25 5.20 -13.55
CA ILE A 96 9.48 4.03 -14.38
C ILE A 96 8.87 2.84 -13.64
N LEU A 97 7.82 2.27 -14.21
CA LEU A 97 7.16 1.08 -13.69
C LEU A 97 7.49 -0.09 -14.58
N VAL A 98 7.64 -1.27 -14.00
CA VAL A 98 7.92 -2.51 -14.74
C VAL A 98 6.95 -3.60 -14.33
N THR A 99 6.60 -4.44 -15.30
CA THR A 99 5.77 -5.62 -15.08
C THR A 99 6.20 -6.76 -16.04
N ASN A 100 6.06 -7.99 -15.56
CA ASN A 100 6.21 -9.20 -16.38
C ASN A 100 4.89 -9.60 -17.06
N LEU A 101 3.78 -8.93 -16.73
CA LEU A 101 2.46 -9.17 -17.32
C LEU A 101 2.31 -8.32 -18.58
N ALA A 102 2.54 -8.95 -19.72
CA ALA A 102 2.54 -8.29 -21.04
C ALA A 102 1.14 -7.81 -21.48
N GLU A 103 0.10 -8.44 -20.94
CA GLU A 103 -1.30 -8.16 -21.22
C GLU A 103 -1.84 -6.90 -20.53
N LEU A 104 -1.12 -6.38 -19.53
CA LEU A 104 -1.57 -5.19 -18.81
C LEU A 104 -1.39 -3.92 -19.63
N THR A 105 -2.46 -3.16 -19.74
CA THR A 105 -2.42 -1.81 -20.29
C THR A 105 -1.65 -0.86 -19.34
N PRO A 106 -1.04 0.22 -19.86
CA PRO A 106 -0.36 1.22 -19.02
C PRO A 106 -1.25 1.77 -17.90
N SER A 107 -2.54 1.92 -18.17
CA SER A 107 -3.55 2.33 -17.20
C SER A 107 -3.67 1.36 -16.03
N GLN A 108 -3.76 0.07 -16.33
CA GLN A 108 -3.84 -0.98 -15.31
C GLN A 108 -2.56 -1.06 -14.48
N VAL A 109 -1.39 -0.95 -15.12
CA VAL A 109 -0.10 -0.92 -14.41
C VAL A 109 -0.02 0.25 -13.42
N VAL A 110 -0.41 1.46 -13.84
CA VAL A 110 -0.44 2.64 -12.96
C VAL A 110 -1.45 2.44 -11.83
N CYS A 111 -2.64 1.88 -12.11
CA CYS A 111 -3.66 1.61 -11.12
C CYS A 111 -3.19 0.60 -10.06
N ILE A 112 -2.55 -0.49 -10.48
CA ILE A 112 -1.98 -1.49 -9.58
C ILE A 112 -0.90 -0.86 -8.71
N TYR A 113 0.01 -0.10 -9.33
CA TYR A 113 1.10 0.56 -8.59
C TYR A 113 0.60 1.56 -7.55
N GLN A 114 -0.50 2.25 -7.81
CA GLN A 114 -1.06 3.20 -6.83
C GLN A 114 -1.54 2.52 -5.55
N LYS A 115 -1.95 1.24 -5.62
CA LYS A 115 -2.34 0.46 -4.42
C LYS A 115 -1.18 0.26 -3.44
N ARG A 116 0.07 0.39 -3.90
CA ARG A 116 1.26 0.36 -3.03
C ARG A 116 1.20 1.38 -1.90
N TRP A 117 0.58 2.53 -2.14
CA TRP A 117 0.42 3.56 -1.11
C TRP A 117 -0.36 3.06 0.11
N ALA A 118 -1.29 2.13 -0.08
CA ALA A 118 -2.04 1.54 1.03
C ALA A 118 -1.12 0.78 2.00
N ILE A 119 -0.04 0.18 1.50
CA ILE A 119 0.97 -0.51 2.32
C ILE A 119 1.74 0.51 3.18
N GLU A 120 2.09 1.66 2.62
CA GLU A 120 2.77 2.73 3.36
C GLU A 120 1.87 3.31 4.45
N VAL A 121 0.58 3.51 4.15
CA VAL A 121 -0.42 3.94 5.14
C VAL A 121 -0.57 2.90 6.23
N MET A 122 -0.70 1.62 5.89
CA MET A 122 -0.77 0.52 6.86
C MET A 122 0.46 0.50 7.77
N ASN A 123 1.67 0.60 7.21
CA ASN A 123 2.91 0.63 7.98
C ASN A 123 2.96 1.84 8.92
N TRP A 124 2.50 3.00 8.47
CA TRP A 124 2.42 4.20 9.30
C TRP A 124 1.38 4.03 10.42
N GLU A 125 0.21 3.49 10.12
CA GLU A 125 -0.84 3.21 11.10
C GLU A 125 -0.41 2.15 12.13
N LEU A 126 0.30 1.10 11.71
CA LEU A 126 0.88 0.10 12.60
C LEU A 126 1.89 0.72 13.56
N LYS A 127 2.79 1.56 13.05
CA LYS A 127 3.81 2.22 13.88
C LYS A 127 3.21 3.27 14.81
N SER A 128 2.45 4.20 14.27
CA SER A 128 1.98 5.36 15.03
C SER A 128 0.67 5.09 15.80
N GLY A 129 -0.13 4.14 15.34
CA GLY A 129 -1.41 3.81 15.95
C GLY A 129 -1.35 2.62 16.89
N LEU A 130 -0.60 1.60 16.56
CA LEU A 130 -0.53 0.35 17.33
C LEU A 130 0.83 0.11 18.00
N GLY A 131 1.75 1.09 17.94
CA GLY A 131 3.02 1.03 18.62
C GLY A 131 3.98 -0.04 18.06
N LEU A 132 3.85 -0.40 16.78
CA LEU A 132 4.78 -1.35 16.17
C LEU A 132 6.21 -0.77 16.17
N GLY A 133 7.12 -1.43 16.88
CA GLY A 133 8.50 -0.99 17.04
C GLY A 133 8.76 -0.11 18.26
N GLU A 134 7.74 0.27 19.03
CA GLU A 134 7.92 0.98 20.31
C GLU A 134 8.28 0.02 21.45
N HIS A 135 7.96 -1.25 21.30
CA HIS A 135 8.33 -2.28 22.26
C HIS A 135 9.78 -2.67 22.03
N GLN A 136 10.69 -2.14 22.87
CA GLN A 136 12.05 -2.63 22.97
C GLN A 136 12.03 -4.03 23.61
N VAL A 137 11.81 -5.04 22.79
CA VAL A 137 11.92 -6.43 23.24
C VAL A 137 13.38 -6.82 23.10
N SER A 138 14.13 -6.70 24.19
CA SER A 138 15.53 -7.07 24.23
C SER A 138 15.70 -8.59 24.06
N GLY A 139 16.57 -8.98 23.14
CA GLY A 139 17.34 -10.21 23.21
C GLY A 139 16.79 -11.47 22.57
N ASP A 140 15.55 -11.52 22.06
CA ASP A 140 15.05 -12.74 21.43
C ASP A 140 14.29 -12.41 20.13
N THR A 141 14.80 -12.93 19.00
CA THR A 141 14.19 -12.77 17.66
C THR A 141 12.74 -13.27 17.63
N ASN A 142 12.45 -14.33 18.36
CA ASN A 142 11.11 -14.93 18.47
C ASN A 142 10.08 -13.98 19.11
N ARG A 143 10.52 -13.13 20.05
CA ARG A 143 9.64 -12.13 20.69
C ARG A 143 9.32 -10.97 19.76
N SER A 144 10.30 -10.53 18.99
CA SER A 144 10.13 -9.48 17.99
C SER A 144 9.12 -9.90 16.91
N GLU A 145 9.23 -11.12 16.40
CA GLU A 145 8.30 -11.67 15.40
C GLU A 145 6.87 -11.80 15.96
N LYS A 146 6.72 -12.28 17.19
CA LYS A 146 5.42 -12.36 17.86
C LYS A 146 4.79 -11.00 18.07
N SER A 147 5.59 -10.00 18.47
CA SER A 147 5.13 -8.61 18.64
C SER A 147 4.60 -8.03 17.32
N VAL A 148 5.33 -8.22 16.23
CA VAL A 148 4.87 -7.82 14.88
C VAL A 148 3.59 -8.54 14.50
N GLY A 149 3.51 -9.86 14.72
CA GLY A 149 2.33 -10.67 14.44
C GLY A 149 1.09 -10.19 15.21
N ILE A 150 1.23 -9.87 16.49
CA ILE A 150 0.16 -9.34 17.32
C ILE A 150 -0.31 -7.97 16.82
N ALA A 151 0.62 -7.07 16.47
CA ALA A 151 0.27 -5.75 15.96
C ALA A 151 -0.48 -5.84 14.62
N VAL A 152 -0.04 -6.72 13.71
CA VAL A 152 -0.74 -6.95 12.44
C VAL A 152 -2.12 -7.58 12.67
N LEU A 153 -2.23 -8.56 13.57
CA LEU A 153 -3.51 -9.16 13.91
C LEU A 153 -4.48 -8.13 14.51
N ALA A 154 -4.00 -7.31 15.45
CA ALA A 154 -4.79 -6.23 16.03
C ALA A 154 -5.25 -5.24 14.95
N TYR A 155 -4.37 -4.87 14.02
CA TYR A 155 -4.73 -4.03 12.88
C TYR A 155 -5.86 -4.64 12.04
N LEU A 156 -5.74 -5.91 11.68
CA LEU A 156 -6.75 -6.60 10.87
C LEU A 156 -8.10 -6.71 11.59
N LEU A 157 -8.09 -7.00 12.88
CA LEU A 157 -9.31 -7.05 13.69
C LEU A 157 -9.99 -5.69 13.76
N VAL A 158 -9.20 -4.65 14.02
CA VAL A 158 -9.68 -3.26 14.06
C VAL A 158 -10.27 -2.85 12.72
N MET A 159 -9.58 -3.13 11.61
CA MET A 159 -10.07 -2.82 10.26
C MET A 159 -11.34 -3.61 9.92
N ARG A 160 -11.44 -4.87 10.35
CA ARG A 160 -12.63 -5.68 10.16
C ARG A 160 -13.85 -5.13 10.92
N VAL A 161 -13.66 -4.75 12.18
CA VAL A 161 -14.71 -4.14 12.99
C VAL A 161 -15.16 -2.82 12.37
N CYS A 162 -14.22 -1.97 11.94
CA CYS A 162 -14.55 -0.74 11.22
C CYS A 162 -15.40 -0.97 9.99
N HIS A 163 -15.04 -1.99 9.20
CA HIS A 163 -15.71 -2.25 7.95
C HIS A 163 -17.16 -2.74 8.15
N HIS A 164 -17.43 -3.40 9.27
CA HIS A 164 -18.74 -4.00 9.54
C HIS A 164 -19.68 -3.11 10.38
N GLU A 165 -19.13 -2.34 11.32
CA GLU A 165 -19.95 -1.63 12.32
C GLU A 165 -20.10 -0.14 12.08
N ILE A 166 -19.27 0.45 11.22
CA ILE A 166 -19.22 1.90 11.08
C ILE A 166 -19.54 2.31 9.65
N VAL A 167 -20.71 2.89 9.49
CA VAL A 167 -21.28 3.57 8.30
C VAL A 167 -20.62 3.22 6.97
N PRO A 168 -21.26 2.43 6.12
CA PRO A 168 -20.74 2.11 4.79
C PRO A 168 -20.44 3.39 4.02
N GLY A 169 -19.20 3.53 3.55
CA GLY A 169 -18.79 4.60 2.64
C GLY A 169 -17.82 5.65 3.18
N LYS A 170 -17.44 5.64 4.47
CA LYS A 170 -16.36 6.52 4.96
C LYS A 170 -15.10 5.72 5.27
N PRO A 171 -13.95 6.10 4.69
CA PRO A 171 -12.66 5.54 5.12
C PRO A 171 -12.35 6.06 6.54
N TRP A 172 -12.34 5.18 7.52
CA TRP A 172 -11.90 5.50 8.86
C TRP A 172 -10.39 5.29 8.96
N SER A 173 -9.69 6.22 9.61
CA SER A 173 -8.32 5.97 10.04
C SER A 173 -8.32 5.16 11.33
N ILE A 174 -7.28 4.40 11.57
CA ILE A 174 -7.10 3.63 12.81
C ILE A 174 -7.20 4.53 14.05
N PHE A 175 -6.75 5.78 13.96
CA PHE A 175 -6.82 6.77 15.05
C PHE A 175 -8.25 7.16 15.41
N GLN A 176 -9.10 7.36 14.40
CA GLN A 176 -10.51 7.66 14.65
C GLN A 176 -11.21 6.49 15.34
N LEU A 177 -10.86 5.27 14.92
CA LEU A 177 -11.41 4.09 15.56
C LEU A 177 -10.91 3.91 16.98
N GLN A 178 -9.62 4.06 17.23
CA GLN A 178 -9.07 4.03 18.59
C GLN A 178 -9.75 5.06 19.49
N HIS A 179 -9.98 6.26 18.98
CA HIS A 179 -10.70 7.29 19.71
C HIS A 179 -12.14 6.86 20.05
N ALA A 180 -12.88 6.33 19.06
CA ALA A 180 -14.23 5.84 19.25
C ALA A 180 -14.30 4.67 20.26
N LEU A 181 -13.37 3.72 20.18
CA LEU A 181 -13.26 2.61 21.12
C LEU A 181 -12.94 3.09 22.54
N ARG A 182 -12.00 4.04 22.69
CA ARG A 182 -11.69 4.65 24.00
C ARG A 182 -12.92 5.32 24.61
N LEU A 183 -13.65 6.12 23.84
CA LEU A 183 -14.88 6.75 24.32
C LEU A 183 -15.90 5.70 24.76
N ARG A 184 -16.13 4.65 23.98
CA ARG A 184 -17.08 3.57 24.33
C ARG A 184 -16.69 2.85 25.61
N VAL A 185 -15.40 2.52 25.79
CA VAL A 185 -14.89 1.90 27.01
C VAL A 185 -15.07 2.82 28.21
N MET A 186 -14.75 4.10 28.06
CA MET A 186 -14.93 5.10 29.15
C MET A 186 -16.41 5.24 29.54
N THR A 187 -17.30 5.33 28.57
CA THR A 187 -18.74 5.41 28.81
C THR A 187 -19.24 4.17 29.58
N ASN A 188 -18.88 2.97 29.12
CA ASN A 188 -19.25 1.74 29.80
C ASN A 188 -18.71 1.66 31.24
N GLN A 189 -17.48 2.13 31.48
CA GLN A 189 -16.90 2.16 32.81
C GLN A 189 -17.65 3.17 33.75
N VAL A 190 -18.05 4.31 33.22
CA VAL A 190 -18.84 5.29 33.97
C VAL A 190 -20.21 4.72 34.30
N GLU A 191 -20.90 4.15 33.34
CA GLU A 191 -22.20 3.49 33.56
C GLU A 191 -22.12 2.36 34.60
N HIS A 192 -21.09 1.53 34.55
CA HIS A 192 -20.87 0.48 35.54
C HIS A 192 -20.63 1.04 36.91
N LYS A 193 -19.79 2.07 37.06
CA LYS A 193 -19.55 2.75 38.37
C LYS A 193 -20.83 3.37 38.93
N VAL A 194 -21.65 3.99 38.10
CA VAL A 194 -22.94 4.57 38.49
C VAL A 194 -23.89 3.48 38.97
N LYS A 195 -24.02 2.38 38.20
CA LYS A 195 -24.88 1.25 38.62
C LYS A 195 -24.45 0.64 39.94
N VAL A 196 -23.14 0.45 40.14
CA VAL A 196 -22.59 -0.08 41.42
C VAL A 196 -22.86 0.87 42.56
N LYS A 197 -22.70 2.19 42.38
CA LYS A 197 -22.97 3.20 43.40
C LYS A 197 -24.46 3.23 43.80
N MET A 198 -25.35 3.22 42.79
CA MET A 198 -26.79 3.17 43.06
C MET A 198 -27.23 1.90 43.79
N ALA A 199 -26.65 0.74 43.45
CA ALA A 199 -26.94 -0.53 44.11
C ALA A 199 -26.49 -0.51 45.60
N LYS A 200 -25.37 0.13 45.93
CA LYS A 200 -24.89 0.31 47.29
C LYS A 200 -25.79 1.21 48.09
N THR A 201 -26.26 2.32 47.50
CA THR A 201 -27.17 3.28 48.20
C THR A 201 -28.52 2.63 48.50
N ARG A 202 -29.05 1.78 47.59
CA ARG A 202 -30.31 1.04 47.83
C ARG A 202 -30.21 -0.05 48.92
N LYS A 203 -29.04 -0.54 49.22
CA LYS A 203 -28.82 -1.50 50.30
C LYS A 203 -28.60 -0.86 51.67
N ALA A 204 -28.30 0.45 51.67
CA ALA A 204 -28.05 1.18 52.87
C ALA A 204 -29.28 2.00 53.38
N ALA A 205 -30.35 2.02 52.58
CA ALA A 205 -31.66 2.56 52.92
C ALA A 205 -32.64 1.43 53.25
#